data_0b7d471dfb2b2e3fadfebbc5cbac6171
#
_entry.id   0b7d471dfb2b2e3fadfebbc5cbac6171
#
_cell.length_a   1.000
_cell.length_b   1.000
_cell.length_c   1.000
_cell.angle_alpha   90.00
_cell.angle_beta   90.00
_cell.angle_gamma   90.00
#
_symmetry.space_group_name_H-M   'P 1'
#
loop_
_entity.id
_entity.type
_entity.pdbx_description
1 polymer ?
#
loop_
_entity_poly.entity_id
_entity_poly.type
_entity_poly.pdbx_seq_one_letter_code
_entity_poly.pdbx_strand_id
1 'polypeptide(L)'
;MKEKISIFTLFIFCHLFYSQNTILWKITYPENDKTSYLVGTFHQYGESFVKKYPKIEEYLSKSDAAFFENLTIDTLATNKIINSRKTDNSITKYFTKSQIEKLENYTNKSGLNLYKLTPIELLFKLQQKYTRIICTTVEKNEKNGHFDGFLIKLSDKHNVRKIGFETLEKQLELLNKQYEYFTWKNQRKNILHYFENINSSKPNKNDKENLCGFAEIYKNFDLDYQFDKSSTLKISVTERNTNWINEVIPQLKQKNVFIAVGYMHLMYKDGLINQLRKNGFIVEPEKMN
;
A
#
# COMPACT_ATOMS: atom_id res chain seq x y z
N MET A 1 67.43 -19.35 7.41
CA MET A 1 66.37 -18.38 7.10
C MET A 1 65.12 -19.16 6.75
N LYS A 2 64.12 -19.16 7.64
CA LYS A 2 62.84 -19.82 7.42
C LYS A 2 61.84 -18.72 7.04
N GLU A 3 61.41 -18.69 5.78
CA GLU A 3 60.37 -17.78 5.32
C GLU A 3 59.03 -18.23 5.90
N LYS A 4 58.36 -17.32 6.59
CA LYS A 4 56.98 -17.49 7.07
C LYS A 4 56.03 -17.03 5.95
N ILE A 5 55.39 -17.99 5.29
CA ILE A 5 54.29 -17.72 4.37
C ILE A 5 53.10 -17.37 5.20
N SER A 6 52.70 -16.09 5.16
CA SER A 6 51.45 -15.60 5.76
C SER A 6 50.30 -15.87 4.81
N ILE A 7 49.45 -16.84 5.14
CA ILE A 7 48.22 -17.11 4.40
C ILE A 7 47.19 -16.05 4.78
N PHE A 8 47.00 -15.06 3.91
CA PHE A 8 45.95 -14.07 4.01
C PHE A 8 44.64 -14.70 3.50
N THR A 9 43.83 -15.18 4.43
CA THR A 9 42.50 -15.74 4.10
C THR A 9 41.57 -14.61 3.70
N LEU A 10 41.42 -14.39 2.39
CA LEU A 10 40.48 -13.45 1.80
C LEU A 10 39.07 -14.01 2.03
N PHE A 11 38.36 -13.50 3.05
CA PHE A 11 36.95 -13.74 3.20
C PHE A 11 36.21 -12.99 2.08
N ILE A 12 35.95 -13.68 0.98
CA ILE A 12 35.03 -13.22 -0.06
C ILE A 12 33.64 -13.30 0.55
N PHE A 13 33.16 -12.17 1.05
CA PHE A 13 31.73 -11.99 1.31
C PHE A 13 31.04 -12.05 -0.06
N CYS A 14 30.64 -13.23 -0.49
CA CYS A 14 29.63 -13.38 -1.51
C CYS A 14 28.31 -12.75 -0.94
N HIS A 15 28.12 -11.47 -1.19
CA HIS A 15 26.79 -10.90 -1.14
C HIS A 15 25.98 -11.62 -2.24
N LEU A 16 25.34 -12.72 -1.85
CA LEU A 16 24.26 -13.29 -2.64
C LEU A 16 23.23 -12.18 -2.79
N PHE A 17 23.21 -11.54 -3.95
CA PHE A 17 22.09 -10.73 -4.37
C PHE A 17 20.90 -11.69 -4.52
N TYR A 18 20.25 -11.99 -3.38
CA TYR A 18 18.92 -12.59 -3.44
C TYR A 18 18.05 -11.58 -4.17
N SER A 19 17.59 -11.96 -5.35
CA SER A 19 16.49 -11.27 -6.01
C SER A 19 15.39 -11.10 -4.97
N GLN A 20 15.02 -9.86 -4.67
CA GLN A 20 14.07 -9.52 -3.61
C GLN A 20 12.63 -9.71 -4.09
N ASN A 21 12.38 -10.80 -4.84
CA ASN A 21 11.09 -11.10 -5.48
C ASN A 21 10.07 -11.56 -4.44
N THR A 22 9.74 -10.69 -3.52
CA THR A 22 8.77 -10.94 -2.46
C THR A 22 8.13 -9.65 -1.98
N ILE A 23 6.95 -9.76 -1.42
CA ILE A 23 6.29 -8.70 -0.65
C ILE A 23 6.28 -9.02 0.85
N LEU A 24 6.81 -10.16 1.25
CA LEU A 24 6.82 -10.68 2.61
C LEU A 24 8.24 -10.70 3.17
N TRP A 25 8.43 -10.14 4.34
CA TRP A 25 9.72 -9.96 4.99
C TRP A 25 9.69 -10.50 6.41
N LYS A 26 10.69 -11.30 6.75
CA LYS A 26 10.92 -11.79 8.11
C LYS A 26 11.73 -10.77 8.90
N ILE A 27 11.34 -10.50 10.13
CA ILE A 27 12.00 -9.57 11.05
C ILE A 27 12.44 -10.34 12.30
N THR A 28 13.72 -10.29 12.63
CA THR A 28 14.26 -10.83 13.89
C THR A 28 15.12 -9.78 14.59
N TYR A 29 15.25 -9.92 15.90
CA TYR A 29 16.11 -9.05 16.70
C TYR A 29 17.16 -9.91 17.42
N PRO A 30 18.46 -9.59 17.30
CA PRO A 30 19.54 -10.47 17.83
C PRO A 30 19.48 -10.76 19.32
N GLU A 31 18.83 -9.87 20.09
CA GLU A 31 18.79 -9.96 21.56
C GLU A 31 17.59 -10.78 22.08
N ASN A 32 16.74 -11.33 21.21
CA ASN A 32 15.60 -12.16 21.61
C ASN A 32 15.25 -13.23 20.57
N ASP A 33 14.33 -14.12 20.93
CA ASP A 33 13.84 -15.24 20.10
C ASP A 33 12.58 -14.89 19.27
N LYS A 34 12.16 -13.63 19.26
CA LYS A 34 10.93 -13.21 18.59
C LYS A 34 11.12 -13.17 17.07
N THR A 35 10.10 -13.64 16.38
CA THR A 35 10.04 -13.57 14.92
C THR A 35 8.77 -12.85 14.50
N SER A 36 8.94 -11.78 13.75
CA SER A 36 7.86 -10.95 13.23
C SER A 36 7.88 -10.92 11.72
N TYR A 37 6.81 -10.45 11.10
CA TYR A 37 6.70 -10.39 9.65
C TYR A 37 6.13 -9.05 9.19
N LEU A 38 6.60 -8.61 8.03
CA LEU A 38 6.15 -7.38 7.37
C LEU A 38 5.70 -7.74 5.96
N VAL A 39 4.47 -7.41 5.61
CA VAL A 39 3.93 -7.57 4.25
C VAL A 39 3.64 -6.22 3.62
N GLY A 40 4.15 -6.02 2.40
CA GLY A 40 3.83 -4.86 1.57
C GLY A 40 2.57 -5.12 0.77
N THR A 41 1.45 -4.48 1.12
CA THR A 41 0.16 -4.70 0.46
C THR A 41 -0.01 -3.82 -0.77
N PHE A 42 -0.80 -4.26 -1.73
CA PHE A 42 -1.36 -3.45 -2.79
C PHE A 42 -2.89 -3.50 -2.68
N HIS A 43 -3.46 -2.43 -2.17
CA HIS A 43 -4.87 -2.34 -1.73
C HIS A 43 -5.91 -2.77 -2.76
N GLN A 44 -5.55 -2.74 -4.06
CA GLN A 44 -6.44 -3.09 -5.16
C GLN A 44 -6.50 -4.60 -5.44
N TYR A 45 -5.63 -5.42 -4.84
CA TYR A 45 -5.81 -6.88 -4.85
C TYR A 45 -6.79 -7.31 -3.75
N GLY A 46 -7.49 -8.40 -4.00
CA GLY A 46 -8.47 -8.93 -3.07
C GLY A 46 -8.05 -10.23 -2.38
N GLU A 47 -9.02 -10.89 -1.78
CA GLU A 47 -8.80 -12.12 -1.01
C GLU A 47 -8.26 -13.27 -1.86
N SER A 48 -8.62 -13.34 -3.15
CA SER A 48 -8.14 -14.38 -4.07
C SER A 48 -6.62 -14.32 -4.22
N PHE A 49 -6.04 -13.12 -4.26
CA PHE A 49 -4.59 -12.95 -4.30
C PHE A 49 -3.93 -13.43 -2.99
N VAL A 50 -4.46 -13.03 -1.83
CA VAL A 50 -3.89 -13.43 -0.52
C VAL A 50 -3.94 -14.94 -0.34
N LYS A 51 -5.05 -15.57 -0.70
CA LYS A 51 -5.26 -17.03 -0.59
C LYS A 51 -4.29 -17.87 -1.43
N LYS A 52 -3.69 -17.29 -2.48
CA LYS A 52 -2.61 -17.97 -3.25
C LYS A 52 -1.32 -18.12 -2.45
N TYR A 53 -1.15 -17.35 -1.37
CA TYR A 53 0.05 -17.31 -0.57
C TYR A 53 -0.27 -17.60 0.90
N PRO A 54 -0.49 -18.86 1.28
CA PRO A 54 -0.98 -19.26 2.59
C PRO A 54 -0.06 -18.85 3.75
N LYS A 55 1.23 -18.63 3.51
CA LYS A 55 2.16 -18.12 4.52
C LYS A 55 1.74 -16.77 5.10
N ILE A 56 1.06 -15.93 4.32
CA ILE A 56 0.57 -14.63 4.83
C ILE A 56 -0.42 -14.86 5.97
N GLU A 57 -1.44 -15.73 5.78
CA GLU A 57 -2.40 -16.07 6.82
C GLU A 57 -1.73 -16.84 7.96
N GLU A 58 -0.83 -17.77 7.66
CA GLU A 58 -0.09 -18.54 8.65
C GLU A 58 0.69 -17.63 9.62
N TYR A 59 1.49 -16.71 9.11
CA TYR A 59 2.29 -15.83 9.96
C TYR A 59 1.45 -14.81 10.71
N LEU A 60 0.40 -14.30 10.09
CA LEU A 60 -0.56 -13.44 10.76
C LEU A 60 -1.22 -14.18 11.93
N SER A 61 -1.68 -15.41 11.73
CA SER A 61 -2.37 -16.19 12.76
C SER A 61 -1.51 -16.57 13.98
N LYS A 62 -0.18 -16.60 13.80
CA LYS A 62 0.80 -16.92 14.86
C LYS A 62 1.32 -15.66 15.58
N SER A 63 0.87 -14.48 15.20
CA SER A 63 1.34 -13.23 15.77
C SER A 63 0.50 -12.81 16.98
N ASP A 64 1.14 -12.18 17.97
CA ASP A 64 0.48 -11.63 19.17
C ASP A 64 -0.32 -10.37 18.85
N ALA A 65 0.12 -9.63 17.83
CA ALA A 65 -0.53 -8.42 17.34
C ALA A 65 -0.27 -8.20 15.85
N ALA A 66 -1.24 -7.60 15.17
CA ALA A 66 -1.13 -7.18 13.77
C ALA A 66 -1.30 -5.66 13.66
N PHE A 67 -0.35 -5.01 13.01
CA PHE A 67 -0.34 -3.57 12.73
C PHE A 67 -0.78 -3.31 11.30
N PHE A 68 -1.66 -2.33 11.13
CA PHE A 68 -2.20 -1.87 9.85
C PHE A 68 -2.07 -0.36 9.73
N GLU A 69 -2.09 0.17 8.52
CA GLU A 69 -2.14 1.63 8.34
C GLU A 69 -3.32 2.25 9.09
N ASN A 70 -4.52 1.71 8.89
CA ASN A 70 -5.71 2.00 9.68
C ASN A 70 -6.62 0.76 9.75
N LEU A 71 -7.57 0.76 10.68
CA LEU A 71 -8.50 -0.37 10.87
C LEU A 71 -9.84 -0.15 10.19
N THR A 72 -10.08 1.01 9.61
CA THR A 72 -11.34 1.37 8.97
C THR A 72 -11.36 0.86 7.54
N ILE A 73 -12.00 -0.26 7.31
CA ILE A 73 -12.22 -0.85 5.98
C ILE A 73 -13.60 -0.49 5.39
N ASP A 74 -14.40 0.25 6.15
CA ASP A 74 -15.75 0.60 5.77
C ASP A 74 -15.77 1.83 4.85
N THR A 75 -16.23 1.63 3.63
CA THR A 75 -16.46 2.69 2.66
C THR A 75 -17.45 3.74 3.18
N LEU A 76 -18.43 3.35 4.02
CA LEU A 76 -19.41 4.26 4.61
C LEU A 76 -18.73 5.25 5.56
N ALA A 77 -17.75 4.83 6.34
CA ALA A 77 -16.99 5.72 7.22
C ALA A 77 -16.24 6.79 6.40
N THR A 78 -15.57 6.39 5.31
CA THR A 78 -14.92 7.33 4.38
C THR A 78 -15.92 8.32 3.80
N ASN A 79 -17.06 7.81 3.34
CA ASN A 79 -18.10 8.65 2.75
C ASN A 79 -18.67 9.65 3.76
N LYS A 80 -18.88 9.23 5.02
CA LYS A 80 -19.36 10.10 6.10
C LYS A 80 -18.39 11.26 6.34
N ILE A 81 -17.09 11.01 6.42
CA ILE A 81 -16.08 12.05 6.60
C ILE A 81 -16.09 13.02 5.43
N ILE A 82 -16.05 12.53 4.19
CA ILE A 82 -16.05 13.37 2.99
C ILE A 82 -17.34 14.19 2.92
N ASN A 83 -18.50 13.54 3.12
CA ASN A 83 -19.80 14.20 3.01
C ASN A 83 -20.10 15.21 4.14
N SER A 84 -19.34 15.20 5.24
CA SER A 84 -19.45 16.22 6.31
C SER A 84 -18.80 17.55 5.94
N ARG A 85 -17.98 17.60 4.91
CA ARG A 85 -17.25 18.80 4.49
C ARG A 85 -18.16 19.85 3.87
N LYS A 86 -17.67 21.09 3.79
CA LYS A 86 -18.31 22.16 3.02
C LYS A 86 -18.31 21.82 1.53
N THR A 87 -19.33 22.26 0.82
CA THR A 87 -19.44 22.11 -0.62
C THR A 87 -18.46 23.06 -1.34
N ASP A 88 -17.73 22.55 -2.32
CA ASP A 88 -16.88 23.34 -3.22
C ASP A 88 -17.32 23.13 -4.68
N ASN A 89 -17.86 24.17 -5.27
CA ASN A 89 -18.34 24.15 -6.65
C ASN A 89 -17.25 24.49 -7.68
N SER A 90 -15.98 24.61 -7.28
CA SER A 90 -14.89 25.02 -8.17
C SER A 90 -14.68 24.08 -9.37
N ILE A 91 -15.06 22.81 -9.27
CA ILE A 91 -15.05 21.84 -10.36
C ILE A 91 -15.83 22.33 -11.59
N THR A 92 -16.95 23.05 -11.39
CA THR A 92 -17.81 23.52 -12.48
C THR A 92 -17.12 24.51 -13.43
N LYS A 93 -16.03 25.14 -12.99
CA LYS A 93 -15.22 26.06 -13.81
C LYS A 93 -14.40 25.32 -14.89
N TYR A 94 -14.18 24.02 -14.74
CA TYR A 94 -13.25 23.27 -15.56
C TYR A 94 -13.89 22.11 -16.32
N PHE A 95 -15.08 21.68 -15.95
CA PHE A 95 -15.81 20.58 -16.59
C PHE A 95 -17.09 21.08 -17.24
N THR A 96 -17.48 20.50 -18.37
CA THR A 96 -18.77 20.81 -19.00
C THR A 96 -19.93 20.29 -18.16
N LYS A 97 -21.13 20.85 -18.35
CA LYS A 97 -22.34 20.40 -17.65
C LYS A 97 -22.55 18.89 -17.80
N SER A 98 -22.43 18.35 -19.02
CA SER A 98 -22.57 16.91 -19.28
C SER A 98 -21.49 16.07 -18.56
N GLN A 99 -20.24 16.55 -18.45
CA GLN A 99 -19.20 15.86 -17.69
C GLN A 99 -19.49 15.86 -16.19
N ILE A 100 -19.98 16.99 -15.64
CA ILE A 100 -20.39 17.08 -14.25
C ILE A 100 -21.52 16.09 -13.96
N GLU A 101 -22.59 16.09 -14.74
CA GLU A 101 -23.73 15.17 -14.57
C GLU A 101 -23.30 13.70 -14.56
N LYS A 102 -22.37 13.32 -15.43
CA LYS A 102 -21.82 11.95 -15.46
C LYS A 102 -21.00 11.62 -14.21
N LEU A 103 -20.15 12.55 -13.75
CA LEU A 103 -19.34 12.37 -12.53
C LEU A 103 -20.21 12.36 -11.27
N GLU A 104 -21.25 13.21 -11.18
CA GLU A 104 -22.24 13.18 -10.09
C GLU A 104 -22.95 11.82 -10.04
N ASN A 105 -23.45 11.34 -11.16
CA ASN A 105 -24.09 10.02 -11.23
C ASN A 105 -23.15 8.90 -10.77
N TYR A 106 -21.86 9.00 -11.09
CA TYR A 106 -20.84 8.03 -10.67
C TYR A 106 -20.59 8.11 -9.17
N THR A 107 -20.38 9.31 -8.62
CA THR A 107 -20.07 9.48 -7.19
C THR A 107 -21.31 9.20 -6.31
N ASN A 108 -22.50 9.58 -6.73
CA ASN A 108 -23.75 9.31 -6.02
C ASN A 108 -24.03 7.81 -5.89
N LYS A 109 -23.75 6.99 -6.93
CA LYS A 109 -23.84 5.53 -6.84
C LYS A 109 -22.93 4.94 -5.76
N SER A 110 -21.88 5.65 -5.40
CA SER A 110 -20.94 5.27 -4.35
C SER A 110 -21.26 5.94 -3.00
N GLY A 111 -22.35 6.68 -2.89
CA GLY A 111 -22.76 7.40 -1.69
C GLY A 111 -21.92 8.65 -1.38
N LEU A 112 -21.30 9.25 -2.40
CA LEU A 112 -20.43 10.43 -2.28
C LEU A 112 -21.02 11.63 -3.02
N ASN A 113 -20.92 12.79 -2.41
CA ASN A 113 -21.21 14.06 -3.08
C ASN A 113 -19.96 14.55 -3.82
N LEU A 114 -20.05 14.71 -5.14
CA LEU A 114 -18.96 15.18 -6.02
C LEU A 114 -18.33 16.50 -5.52
N TYR A 115 -19.15 17.42 -5.08
CA TYR A 115 -18.72 18.76 -4.64
C TYR A 115 -18.06 18.81 -3.26
N LYS A 116 -17.88 17.66 -2.63
CA LYS A 116 -17.17 17.50 -1.35
C LYS A 116 -15.87 16.74 -1.48
N LEU A 117 -15.58 16.24 -2.68
CA LEU A 117 -14.33 15.60 -3.04
C LEU A 117 -13.29 16.63 -3.46
N THR A 118 -12.02 16.36 -3.14
CA THR A 118 -10.90 17.06 -3.75
C THR A 118 -10.52 16.43 -5.09
N PRO A 119 -9.76 17.12 -5.95
CA PRO A 119 -9.30 16.55 -7.22
C PRO A 119 -8.54 15.24 -7.06
N ILE A 120 -7.66 15.14 -6.04
CA ILE A 120 -6.87 13.93 -5.80
C ILE A 120 -7.74 12.78 -5.30
N GLU A 121 -8.71 13.03 -4.45
CA GLU A 121 -9.61 11.99 -3.93
C GLU A 121 -10.47 11.39 -5.04
N LEU A 122 -11.01 12.22 -5.94
CA LEU A 122 -11.75 11.72 -7.11
C LEU A 122 -10.83 10.91 -8.04
N LEU A 123 -9.65 11.45 -8.34
CA LEU A 123 -8.67 10.78 -9.19
C LEU A 123 -8.28 9.40 -8.61
N PHE A 124 -7.94 9.31 -7.33
CA PHE A 124 -7.58 8.05 -6.69
C PHE A 124 -8.71 7.03 -6.69
N LYS A 125 -9.95 7.47 -6.44
CA LYS A 125 -11.12 6.59 -6.52
C LYS A 125 -11.30 6.01 -7.93
N LEU A 126 -11.09 6.81 -8.95
CA LEU A 126 -11.16 6.36 -10.34
C LEU A 126 -10.00 5.41 -10.66
N GLN A 127 -8.78 5.72 -10.27
CA GLN A 127 -7.62 4.85 -10.46
C GLN A 127 -7.79 3.50 -9.76
N GLN A 128 -8.23 3.49 -8.51
CA GLN A 128 -8.50 2.26 -7.78
C GLN A 128 -9.56 1.40 -8.46
N LYS A 129 -10.65 2.03 -8.93
CA LYS A 129 -11.70 1.31 -9.65
C LYS A 129 -11.20 0.79 -10.99
N TYR A 130 -10.43 1.58 -11.72
CA TYR A 130 -9.78 1.17 -12.96
C TYR A 130 -8.93 -0.08 -12.74
N THR A 131 -8.03 -0.05 -11.77
CA THR A 131 -7.14 -1.17 -11.45
C THR A 131 -7.92 -2.44 -11.12
N ARG A 132 -8.99 -2.34 -10.34
CA ARG A 132 -9.81 -3.50 -9.98
C ARG A 132 -10.55 -4.11 -11.17
N ILE A 133 -11.14 -3.29 -12.03
CA ILE A 133 -12.02 -3.74 -13.12
C ILE A 133 -11.23 -4.04 -14.40
N ILE A 134 -10.39 -3.10 -14.83
CA ILE A 134 -9.70 -3.18 -16.11
C ILE A 134 -8.44 -4.04 -16.00
N CYS A 135 -7.67 -3.89 -14.90
CA CYS A 135 -6.50 -4.72 -14.65
C CYS A 135 -6.84 -6.07 -13.99
N THR A 136 -8.12 -6.31 -13.70
CA THR A 136 -8.63 -7.58 -13.14
C THR A 136 -7.88 -8.06 -11.90
N THR A 137 -7.59 -7.14 -10.99
CA THR A 137 -6.91 -7.47 -9.72
C THR A 137 -7.85 -8.04 -8.66
N VAL A 138 -9.16 -8.00 -8.91
CA VAL A 138 -10.22 -8.56 -8.06
C VAL A 138 -11.13 -9.44 -8.92
N GLU A 139 -11.46 -10.62 -8.46
CA GLU A 139 -12.36 -11.54 -9.16
C GLU A 139 -13.83 -11.09 -9.03
N LYS A 140 -14.67 -11.42 -10.05
CA LYS A 140 -16.06 -10.95 -10.12
C LYS A 140 -16.91 -11.25 -8.89
N ASN A 141 -16.69 -12.38 -8.24
CA ASN A 141 -17.50 -12.88 -7.10
C ASN A 141 -16.75 -12.75 -5.77
N GLU A 142 -15.69 -11.96 -5.74
CA GLU A 142 -14.84 -11.83 -4.56
C GLU A 142 -15.54 -11.00 -3.48
N LYS A 143 -15.63 -11.56 -2.27
CA LYS A 143 -16.30 -10.91 -1.13
C LYS A 143 -15.46 -9.79 -0.52
N ASN A 144 -14.13 -9.91 -0.59
CA ASN A 144 -13.19 -8.97 -0.01
C ASN A 144 -12.22 -8.48 -1.10
N GLY A 145 -12.62 -7.46 -1.81
CA GLY A 145 -11.84 -6.85 -2.90
C GLY A 145 -10.77 -5.86 -2.42
N HIS A 146 -10.24 -6.01 -1.20
CA HIS A 146 -9.25 -5.12 -0.62
C HIS A 146 -8.28 -5.93 0.24
N PHE A 147 -6.98 -5.89 -0.08
CA PHE A 147 -5.95 -6.70 0.56
C PHE A 147 -5.95 -6.53 2.08
N ASP A 148 -5.70 -5.29 2.54
CA ASP A 148 -5.62 -4.98 3.98
C ASP A 148 -6.94 -5.30 4.68
N GLY A 149 -8.06 -5.00 4.03
CA GLY A 149 -9.39 -5.35 4.56
C GLY A 149 -9.58 -6.85 4.77
N PHE A 150 -9.01 -7.67 3.90
CA PHE A 150 -9.05 -9.12 4.07
C PHE A 150 -8.13 -9.56 5.22
N LEU A 151 -6.93 -8.99 5.36
CA LEU A 151 -6.03 -9.29 6.49
C LEU A 151 -6.64 -8.88 7.84
N ILE A 152 -7.34 -7.74 7.90
CA ILE A 152 -8.07 -7.32 9.10
C ILE A 152 -9.13 -8.35 9.49
N LYS A 153 -9.88 -8.90 8.52
CA LYS A 153 -10.85 -9.99 8.76
C LYS A 153 -10.18 -11.30 9.18
N LEU A 154 -9.02 -11.62 8.62
CA LEU A 154 -8.24 -12.79 9.06
C LEU A 154 -7.74 -12.61 10.50
N SER A 155 -7.35 -11.38 10.90
CA SER A 155 -6.99 -11.10 12.30
C SER A 155 -8.16 -11.34 13.24
N ASP A 156 -9.40 -10.98 12.85
CA ASP A 156 -10.59 -11.29 13.64
C ASP A 156 -10.84 -12.81 13.72
N LYS A 157 -10.72 -13.51 12.58
CA LYS A 157 -10.89 -14.98 12.50
C LYS A 157 -9.94 -15.73 13.44
N HIS A 158 -8.70 -15.23 13.56
CA HIS A 158 -7.65 -15.85 14.37
C HIS A 158 -7.47 -15.23 15.76
N ASN A 159 -8.36 -14.32 16.17
CA ASN A 159 -8.29 -13.59 17.44
C ASN A 159 -6.95 -12.83 17.65
N VAL A 160 -6.32 -12.35 16.58
CA VAL A 160 -5.11 -11.54 16.64
C VAL A 160 -5.46 -10.09 16.96
N ARG A 161 -4.80 -9.51 17.96
CA ARG A 161 -5.00 -8.11 18.34
C ARG A 161 -4.63 -7.18 17.19
N LYS A 162 -5.55 -6.31 16.77
CA LYS A 162 -5.33 -5.33 15.70
C LYS A 162 -4.95 -3.97 16.25
N ILE A 163 -4.00 -3.31 15.61
CA ILE A 163 -3.54 -1.96 15.94
C ILE A 163 -3.46 -1.17 14.63
N GLY A 164 -4.10 0.00 14.59
CA GLY A 164 -3.98 0.94 13.46
C GLY A 164 -2.94 2.00 13.82
N PHE A 165 -2.03 2.30 12.89
CA PHE A 165 -1.04 3.37 13.06
C PHE A 165 -1.68 4.77 13.04
N GLU A 166 -2.79 4.91 12.31
CA GLU A 166 -3.45 6.20 12.14
C GLU A 166 -4.95 6.07 11.86
N THR A 167 -5.65 7.18 11.99
CA THR A 167 -7.08 7.25 11.64
C THR A 167 -7.28 7.51 10.14
N LEU A 168 -8.47 7.21 9.66
CA LEU A 168 -8.86 7.48 8.27
C LEU A 168 -8.84 8.99 7.96
N GLU A 169 -9.27 9.82 8.91
CA GLU A 169 -9.21 11.28 8.79
C GLU A 169 -7.77 11.75 8.55
N LYS A 170 -6.82 11.19 9.31
CA LYS A 170 -5.40 11.51 9.16
C LYS A 170 -4.86 11.10 7.80
N GLN A 171 -5.24 9.93 7.30
CA GLN A 171 -4.86 9.49 5.95
C GLN A 171 -5.37 10.44 4.86
N LEU A 172 -6.64 10.86 4.94
CA LEU A 172 -7.23 11.81 3.99
C LEU A 172 -6.55 13.19 4.07
N GLU A 173 -6.22 13.66 5.28
CA GLU A 173 -5.46 14.90 5.48
C GLU A 173 -4.08 14.83 4.79
N LEU A 174 -3.32 13.77 5.09
CA LEU A 174 -1.98 13.58 4.54
C LEU A 174 -1.98 13.41 3.01
N LEU A 175 -2.97 12.70 2.46
CA LEU A 175 -3.17 12.58 1.03
C LEU A 175 -3.39 13.95 0.39
N ASN A 176 -4.30 14.75 0.92
CA ASN A 176 -4.60 16.07 0.39
C ASN A 176 -3.38 17.01 0.53
N LYS A 177 -2.64 16.95 1.62
CA LYS A 177 -1.42 17.71 1.84
C LYS A 177 -0.30 17.31 0.86
N GLN A 178 -0.08 16.02 0.62
CA GLN A 178 0.92 15.51 -0.33
C GLN A 178 0.65 16.02 -1.76
N TYR A 179 -0.61 16.13 -2.12
CA TYR A 179 -1.06 16.50 -3.46
C TYR A 179 -1.82 17.84 -3.50
N GLU A 180 -1.48 18.80 -2.62
CA GLU A 180 -2.13 20.11 -2.55
C GLU A 180 -2.05 20.92 -3.87
N TYR A 181 -1.02 20.63 -4.71
CA TYR A 181 -0.87 21.23 -6.03
C TYR A 181 -1.80 20.62 -7.11
N PHE A 182 -2.55 19.55 -6.78
CA PHE A 182 -3.56 18.99 -7.69
C PHE A 182 -4.82 19.85 -7.66
N THR A 183 -5.12 20.46 -8.79
CA THR A 183 -6.31 21.29 -9.01
C THR A 183 -7.25 20.61 -10.00
N TRP A 184 -8.52 21.00 -10.01
CA TRP A 184 -9.47 20.54 -11.04
C TRP A 184 -8.98 20.85 -12.45
N LYS A 185 -8.28 21.99 -12.63
CA LYS A 185 -7.71 22.41 -13.92
C LYS A 185 -6.66 21.41 -14.40
N ASN A 186 -5.65 21.12 -13.57
CA ASN A 186 -4.52 20.29 -14.00
C ASN A 186 -4.83 18.78 -13.98
N GLN A 187 -5.83 18.32 -13.21
CA GLN A 187 -6.22 16.91 -13.17
C GLN A 187 -7.43 16.56 -14.07
N ARG A 188 -8.07 17.56 -14.71
CA ARG A 188 -9.23 17.34 -15.57
C ARG A 188 -9.01 16.23 -16.60
N LYS A 189 -7.88 16.26 -17.32
CA LYS A 189 -7.57 15.27 -18.37
C LYS A 189 -7.46 13.86 -17.78
N ASN A 190 -6.77 13.70 -16.67
CA ASN A 190 -6.58 12.41 -16.00
C ASN A 190 -7.90 11.86 -15.45
N ILE A 191 -8.71 12.71 -14.80
CA ILE A 191 -10.03 12.32 -14.26
C ILE A 191 -10.92 11.82 -15.38
N LEU A 192 -11.04 12.55 -16.49
CA LEU A 192 -11.87 12.15 -17.62
C LEU A 192 -11.35 10.86 -18.27
N HIS A 193 -10.02 10.74 -18.43
CA HIS A 193 -9.39 9.55 -19.00
C HIS A 193 -9.74 8.29 -18.21
N TYR A 194 -9.53 8.27 -16.89
CA TYR A 194 -9.91 7.10 -16.07
C TYR A 194 -11.42 6.87 -16.07
N PHE A 195 -12.20 7.93 -15.97
CA PHE A 195 -13.66 7.83 -15.97
C PHE A 195 -14.22 7.20 -17.25
N GLU A 196 -13.74 7.64 -18.40
CA GLU A 196 -14.17 7.14 -19.72
C GLU A 196 -13.74 5.67 -19.92
N ASN A 197 -12.52 5.32 -19.54
CA ASN A 197 -12.04 3.95 -19.67
C ASN A 197 -12.78 2.95 -18.76
N ILE A 198 -13.11 3.33 -17.51
CA ILE A 198 -13.92 2.48 -16.62
C ILE A 198 -15.31 2.18 -17.20
N ASN A 199 -15.88 3.14 -17.91
CA ASN A 199 -17.23 3.03 -18.47
C ASN A 199 -17.24 2.57 -19.93
N SER A 200 -16.08 2.35 -20.54
CA SER A 200 -15.95 1.85 -21.90
C SER A 200 -16.15 0.34 -21.98
N SER A 201 -16.91 -0.12 -22.98
CA SER A 201 -17.00 -1.55 -23.32
C SER A 201 -15.70 -2.11 -23.90
N LYS A 202 -14.81 -1.25 -24.38
CA LYS A 202 -13.52 -1.59 -25.00
C LYS A 202 -12.46 -0.58 -24.52
N PRO A 203 -11.83 -0.79 -23.36
CA PRO A 203 -10.72 0.04 -22.93
C PRO A 203 -9.59 0.02 -23.97
N ASN A 204 -8.92 1.15 -24.15
CA ASN A 204 -7.81 1.22 -25.08
C ASN A 204 -6.71 0.23 -24.66
N LYS A 205 -6.21 -0.59 -25.59
CA LYS A 205 -5.22 -1.63 -25.29
C LYS A 205 -3.91 -1.03 -24.76
N ASN A 206 -3.42 0.03 -25.36
CA ASN A 206 -2.18 0.69 -24.93
C ASN A 206 -2.33 1.30 -23.54
N ASP A 207 -3.50 1.85 -23.21
CA ASP A 207 -3.80 2.37 -21.89
C ASP A 207 -3.81 1.25 -20.85
N LYS A 208 -4.40 0.09 -21.18
CA LYS A 208 -4.41 -1.08 -20.31
C LYS A 208 -2.98 -1.56 -20.01
N GLU A 209 -2.13 -1.70 -21.01
CA GLU A 209 -0.75 -2.13 -20.84
C GLU A 209 0.04 -1.15 -19.95
N ASN A 210 -0.09 0.15 -20.18
CA ASN A 210 0.61 1.17 -19.41
C ASN A 210 0.10 1.31 -17.97
N LEU A 211 -1.22 1.32 -17.78
CA LEU A 211 -1.83 1.57 -16.47
C LEU A 211 -1.88 0.33 -15.57
N CYS A 212 -1.89 -0.86 -16.16
CA CYS A 212 -1.87 -2.12 -15.41
C CYS A 212 -0.47 -2.69 -15.18
N GLY A 213 0.55 -2.13 -15.81
CA GLY A 213 1.95 -2.63 -15.70
C GLY A 213 2.41 -2.73 -14.25
N PHE A 214 2.02 -1.75 -13.43
CA PHE A 214 2.35 -1.78 -12.00
C PHE A 214 1.67 -2.93 -11.24
N ALA A 215 0.39 -3.22 -11.53
CA ALA A 215 -0.29 -4.35 -10.92
C ALA A 215 0.38 -5.69 -11.30
N GLU A 216 0.83 -5.83 -12.55
CA GLU A 216 1.57 -7.03 -13.00
C GLU A 216 2.95 -7.14 -12.34
N ILE A 217 3.71 -6.03 -12.21
CA ILE A 217 4.99 -6.00 -11.48
C ILE A 217 4.79 -6.49 -10.05
N TYR A 218 3.77 -5.95 -9.35
CA TYR A 218 3.45 -6.37 -7.99
C TYR A 218 3.06 -7.85 -7.91
N LYS A 219 2.20 -8.32 -8.81
CA LYS A 219 1.72 -9.70 -8.87
C LYS A 219 2.83 -10.72 -9.06
N ASN A 220 3.85 -10.35 -9.83
CA ASN A 220 5.01 -11.19 -10.12
C ASN A 220 6.13 -11.01 -9.10
N PHE A 221 5.94 -10.14 -8.09
CA PHE A 221 6.94 -9.77 -7.10
C PHE A 221 8.22 -9.17 -7.71
N ASP A 222 8.12 -8.60 -8.91
CA ASP A 222 9.24 -7.96 -9.61
C ASP A 222 9.42 -6.50 -9.14
N LEU A 223 9.51 -6.33 -7.81
CA LEU A 223 9.59 -5.04 -7.15
C LEU A 223 11.05 -4.63 -6.96
N ASP A 224 11.45 -3.54 -7.61
CA ASP A 224 12.70 -2.85 -7.28
C ASP A 224 12.46 -1.97 -6.02
N TYR A 225 12.97 -2.42 -4.88
CA TYR A 225 12.79 -1.71 -3.61
C TYR A 225 13.58 -0.40 -3.49
N GLN A 226 14.53 -0.12 -4.38
CA GLN A 226 15.30 1.14 -4.46
C GLN A 226 15.87 1.61 -3.11
N PHE A 227 16.47 0.71 -2.35
CA PHE A 227 16.94 0.96 -0.98
C PHE A 227 18.00 2.06 -0.84
N ASP A 228 18.64 2.45 -1.91
CA ASP A 228 19.64 3.50 -2.00
C ASP A 228 19.05 4.88 -2.35
N LYS A 229 17.81 4.95 -2.85
CA LYS A 229 17.17 6.17 -3.31
C LYS A 229 16.20 6.73 -2.26
N SER A 230 16.10 8.05 -2.18
CA SER A 230 15.08 8.70 -1.34
C SER A 230 13.71 8.69 -2.01
N SER A 231 12.66 8.51 -1.22
CA SER A 231 11.28 8.62 -1.71
C SER A 231 10.96 10.07 -2.11
N THR A 232 10.20 10.24 -3.20
CA THR A 232 9.59 11.53 -3.55
C THR A 232 8.28 11.78 -2.78
N LEU A 233 7.71 10.74 -2.17
CA LEU A 233 6.47 10.79 -1.39
C LEU A 233 6.76 11.12 0.08
N LYS A 234 7.24 12.33 0.35
CA LYS A 234 7.71 12.71 1.68
C LYS A 234 6.61 12.64 2.74
N ILE A 235 5.47 13.26 2.49
CA ILE A 235 4.37 13.36 3.47
C ILE A 235 3.65 12.02 3.60
N SER A 236 3.26 11.42 2.48
CA SER A 236 2.43 10.22 2.48
C SER A 236 3.20 8.91 2.75
N VAL A 237 4.54 8.92 2.71
CA VAL A 237 5.37 7.74 2.98
C VAL A 237 6.42 8.03 4.05
N THR A 238 7.36 8.96 3.81
CA THR A 238 8.53 9.11 4.69
C THR A 238 8.15 9.59 6.10
N GLU A 239 7.31 10.61 6.23
CA GLU A 239 6.86 11.13 7.54
C GLU A 239 6.04 10.06 8.30
N ARG A 240 5.16 9.35 7.60
CA ARG A 240 4.37 8.26 8.21
C ARG A 240 5.26 7.13 8.71
N ASN A 241 6.20 6.66 7.89
CA ASN A 241 7.16 5.63 8.29
C ASN A 241 7.94 6.02 9.54
N THR A 242 8.36 7.29 9.65
CA THR A 242 9.09 7.80 10.82
C THR A 242 8.24 7.74 12.10
N ASN A 243 6.96 8.03 12.00
CA ASN A 243 6.05 7.92 13.14
C ASN A 243 5.79 6.45 13.51
N TRP A 244 5.48 5.61 12.53
CA TRP A 244 5.14 4.20 12.73
C TRP A 244 6.29 3.38 13.32
N ILE A 245 7.54 3.67 12.90
CA ILE A 245 8.71 2.94 13.41
C ILE A 245 8.88 3.12 14.91
N ASN A 246 8.57 4.30 15.44
CA ASN A 246 8.64 4.57 16.87
C ASN A 246 7.59 3.80 17.67
N GLU A 247 6.44 3.51 17.08
CA GLU A 247 5.37 2.74 17.70
C GLU A 247 5.63 1.24 17.66
N VAL A 248 6.19 0.73 16.55
CA VAL A 248 6.33 -0.70 16.32
C VAL A 248 7.58 -1.30 16.96
N ILE A 249 8.69 -0.57 17.02
CA ILE A 249 9.96 -1.07 17.61
C ILE A 249 9.80 -1.65 19.02
N PRO A 250 9.14 -0.97 19.97
CA PRO A 250 8.95 -1.53 21.30
C PRO A 250 8.16 -2.84 21.30
N GLN A 251 7.21 -3.00 20.37
CA GLN A 251 6.42 -4.22 20.24
C GLN A 251 7.24 -5.37 19.62
N LEU A 252 8.02 -5.09 18.59
CA LEU A 252 8.91 -6.07 17.94
C LEU A 252 9.96 -6.66 18.89
N LYS A 253 10.39 -5.90 19.89
CA LYS A 253 11.32 -6.36 20.92
C LYS A 253 10.69 -7.28 21.98
N GLN A 254 9.36 -7.34 22.04
CA GLN A 254 8.65 -8.08 23.11
C GLN A 254 7.73 -9.18 22.59
N LYS A 255 7.29 -9.10 21.34
CA LYS A 255 6.22 -9.91 20.77
C LYS A 255 6.52 -10.35 19.34
N ASN A 256 5.84 -11.39 18.91
CA ASN A 256 5.73 -11.72 17.48
C ASN A 256 4.68 -10.80 16.87
N VAL A 257 5.08 -9.97 15.93
CA VAL A 257 4.21 -8.94 15.32
C VAL A 257 4.06 -9.21 13.82
N PHE A 258 2.86 -9.00 13.32
CA PHE A 258 2.59 -8.94 11.88
C PHE A 258 2.31 -7.50 11.48
N ILE A 259 3.01 -6.99 10.47
CA ILE A 259 2.85 -5.60 9.99
C ILE A 259 2.36 -5.67 8.55
N ALA A 260 1.22 -5.06 8.25
CA ALA A 260 0.65 -4.97 6.91
C ALA A 260 0.43 -3.50 6.53
N VAL A 261 1.20 -3.02 5.58
CA VAL A 261 1.13 -1.64 5.07
C VAL A 261 1.34 -1.62 3.57
N GLY A 262 0.90 -0.56 2.89
CA GLY A 262 1.11 -0.41 1.46
C GLY A 262 2.58 -0.60 1.09
N TYR A 263 2.85 -1.38 0.03
CA TYR A 263 4.21 -1.78 -0.36
C TYR A 263 5.16 -0.58 -0.55
N MET A 264 4.65 0.61 -0.90
CA MET A 264 5.47 1.83 -1.01
C MET A 264 6.14 2.22 0.31
N HIS A 265 5.55 1.84 1.46
CA HIS A 265 6.12 2.06 2.79
C HIS A 265 7.37 1.18 3.06
N LEU A 266 7.55 0.10 2.30
CA LEU A 266 8.71 -0.79 2.42
C LEU A 266 9.90 -0.31 1.61
N MET A 267 9.63 0.43 0.53
CA MET A 267 10.60 0.84 -0.49
C MET A 267 11.44 2.04 -0.04
N TYR A 268 12.53 2.26 -0.75
CA TYR A 268 13.42 3.41 -0.63
C TYR A 268 14.31 3.41 0.62
N LYS A 269 15.23 4.36 0.65
CA LYS A 269 16.16 4.59 1.77
C LYS A 269 15.43 4.83 3.09
N ASP A 270 14.26 5.47 3.02
CA ASP A 270 13.42 5.85 4.17
C ASP A 270 12.25 4.86 4.38
N GLY A 271 12.27 3.71 3.69
CA GLY A 271 11.29 2.63 3.86
C GLY A 271 11.43 1.89 5.17
N LEU A 272 10.36 1.26 5.64
CA LEU A 272 10.32 0.52 6.92
C LEU A 272 11.39 -0.55 7.00
N ILE A 273 11.71 -1.26 5.91
CA ILE A 273 12.76 -2.27 5.88
C ILE A 273 14.11 -1.66 6.31
N ASN A 274 14.50 -0.56 5.67
CA ASN A 274 15.74 0.10 6.00
C ASN A 274 15.73 0.77 7.36
N GLN A 275 14.59 1.31 7.80
CA GLN A 275 14.46 1.90 9.13
C GLN A 275 14.59 0.82 10.22
N LEU A 276 13.99 -0.34 10.05
CA LEU A 276 14.16 -1.48 10.97
C LEU A 276 15.62 -1.93 11.02
N ARG A 277 16.28 -2.08 9.87
CA ARG A 277 17.72 -2.44 9.80
C ARG A 277 18.60 -1.42 10.54
N LYS A 278 18.34 -0.12 10.38
CA LYS A 278 19.05 0.95 11.10
C LYS A 278 18.85 0.89 12.62
N ASN A 279 17.76 0.29 13.07
CA ASN A 279 17.44 0.09 14.48
C ASN A 279 17.89 -1.29 15.02
N GLY A 280 18.78 -1.98 14.30
CA GLY A 280 19.41 -3.22 14.73
C GLY A 280 18.61 -4.50 14.48
N PHE A 281 17.49 -4.42 13.75
CA PHE A 281 16.75 -5.61 13.33
C PHE A 281 17.38 -6.25 12.09
N ILE A 282 17.33 -7.56 12.03
CA ILE A 282 17.63 -8.34 10.81
C ILE A 282 16.31 -8.45 10.04
N VAL A 283 16.30 -7.94 8.80
CA VAL A 283 15.12 -7.97 7.93
C VAL A 283 15.49 -8.64 6.61
N GLU A 284 14.94 -9.82 6.40
CA GLU A 284 15.26 -10.71 5.29
C GLU A 284 14.02 -10.99 4.43
N PRO A 285 14.18 -11.14 3.10
CA PRO A 285 13.07 -11.54 2.24
C PRO A 285 12.59 -12.94 2.60
N GLU A 286 11.29 -13.12 2.75
CA GLU A 286 10.64 -14.41 2.97
C GLU A 286 10.02 -14.90 1.66
N LYS A 287 10.22 -16.18 1.31
CA LYS A 287 9.64 -16.77 0.10
C LYS A 287 8.13 -16.88 0.25
N MET A 288 7.41 -16.50 -0.78
CA MET A 288 5.93 -16.53 -0.79
C MET A 288 5.35 -17.94 -0.87
N ASN A 289 6.09 -18.86 -1.45
CA ASN A 289 5.72 -20.29 -1.63
C ASN A 289 6.63 -21.19 -0.79
#